data_5debef4df6819784a573fb0efb1e2457
#
_entry.id   5debef4df6819784a573fb0efb1e2457
#
_cell.length_a   1.000
_cell.length_b   1.000
_cell.length_c   1.000
_cell.angle_alpha   90.00
_cell.angle_beta   90.00
_cell.angle_gamma   90.00
#
_symmetry.space_group_name_H-M   'P 1'
#
loop_
_entity.id
_entity.type
_entity.pdbx_description
1 polymer ?
#
loop_
_entity_poly.entity_id
_entity_poly.type
_entity_poly.pdbx_seq_one_letter_code
_entity_poly.pdbx_strand_id
1 'polypeptide(L)'
;MGEEFAPLIFSHVFGLSSTVAEQLIPTLPKFKLITQMTNWKIFQGNREPHDGIKRLPPPPSWRRFSADDDIRKTIADRWPTFCQGLDQKTETMDRGKSFRIYSDRDQDKNRVVDMVNAALYLRRPLLVTGKPGTGKTSLAYGVAYELNLGPVLSWPIKARSTLKDGLYDYDAIARLQDAQRGEKSKDIGPYIQLGPLATALLPFPHPRVLLIDEIDKSDINLPNDLLNLFEEGSFEIPELTRISKKVPLVEVRSYDGMDVPIKEGEVSCQNFPLIILTNNGDRDFPPAFLRRCLRLTMPYEQDATALKEIVKAHLGDDLFTQDGEKIKKLIRDFIDRRSGGDLATDQLLNAIYIVTRDLKPEREDEDNLIEELLKYLTSEEDR
;
A
#
# COMPACT_ATOMS: atom_id res chain seq x y z
N MET A 1 15.57 -0.43 -26.79
CA MET A 1 16.52 0.66 -27.14
C MET A 1 17.75 0.73 -26.21
N GLY A 2 17.83 -0.04 -25.13
CA GLY A 2 18.99 -0.01 -24.20
C GLY A 2 20.13 -0.96 -24.50
N GLU A 3 19.89 -2.04 -25.20
CA GLU A 3 20.91 -3.06 -25.48
C GLU A 3 21.83 -2.73 -26.67
N GLU A 4 21.36 -1.94 -27.61
CA GLU A 4 22.17 -1.56 -28.81
C GLU A 4 23.22 -0.46 -28.55
N PHE A 5 23.07 0.32 -27.46
CA PHE A 5 24.00 1.41 -27.15
C PHE A 5 25.12 1.04 -26.18
N ALA A 6 24.99 -0.06 -25.43
CA ALA A 6 25.98 -0.48 -24.45
C ALA A 6 27.37 -0.82 -25.07
N PRO A 7 27.46 -1.53 -26.19
CA PRO A 7 28.75 -1.82 -26.86
C PRO A 7 29.47 -0.58 -27.33
N LEU A 8 28.74 0.42 -27.86
CA LEU A 8 29.29 1.69 -28.38
C LEU A 8 29.87 2.56 -27.25
N ILE A 9 29.23 2.61 -26.09
CA ILE A 9 29.74 3.36 -24.93
C ILE A 9 31.01 2.70 -24.38
N PHE A 10 31.04 1.36 -24.33
CA PHE A 10 32.20 0.61 -23.83
C PHE A 10 33.42 0.73 -24.75
N SER A 11 33.20 0.69 -26.06
CA SER A 11 34.28 0.88 -27.03
C SER A 11 34.90 2.29 -26.96
N HIS A 12 34.08 3.31 -26.70
CA HIS A 12 34.53 4.69 -26.63
C HIS A 12 35.25 5.06 -25.33
N VAL A 13 34.84 4.45 -24.21
CA VAL A 13 35.40 4.74 -22.87
C VAL A 13 36.68 3.91 -22.60
N PHE A 14 36.76 2.69 -23.13
CA PHE A 14 37.85 1.75 -22.82
C PHE A 14 38.73 1.40 -24.01
N GLY A 15 38.50 1.95 -25.19
CA GLY A 15 39.33 1.74 -26.37
C GLY A 15 39.33 0.29 -26.92
N LEU A 16 38.29 -0.48 -26.61
CA LEU A 16 38.15 -1.89 -27.04
C LEU A 16 37.36 -1.98 -28.33
N SER A 17 37.71 -2.98 -29.18
CA SER A 17 36.90 -3.23 -30.39
C SER A 17 35.50 -3.71 -30.01
N SER A 18 34.48 -3.38 -30.81
CA SER A 18 33.08 -3.73 -30.60
C SER A 18 32.87 -5.23 -30.33
N THR A 19 33.58 -6.09 -30.99
CA THR A 19 33.50 -7.56 -30.86
C THR A 19 34.05 -8.07 -29.53
N VAL A 20 35.06 -7.42 -28.97
CA VAL A 20 35.64 -7.76 -27.66
C VAL A 20 34.74 -7.21 -26.52
N ALA A 21 34.13 -6.06 -26.75
CA ALA A 21 33.18 -5.48 -25.83
C ALA A 21 31.94 -6.37 -25.67
N GLU A 22 31.36 -6.90 -26.75
CA GLU A 22 30.20 -7.79 -26.74
C GLU A 22 30.46 -9.12 -25.99
N GLN A 23 31.67 -9.64 -26.01
CA GLN A 23 32.03 -10.89 -25.32
C GLN A 23 32.33 -10.70 -23.83
N LEU A 24 32.80 -9.53 -23.40
CA LEU A 24 33.18 -9.25 -22.00
C LEU A 24 32.05 -8.66 -21.18
N ILE A 25 31.08 -7.99 -21.80
CA ILE A 25 29.96 -7.34 -21.13
C ILE A 25 29.17 -8.28 -20.20
N PRO A 26 28.79 -9.52 -20.59
CA PRO A 26 28.01 -10.41 -19.74
C PRO A 26 28.76 -10.96 -18.51
N THR A 27 30.09 -10.91 -18.51
CA THR A 27 30.91 -11.54 -17.47
C THR A 27 31.45 -10.58 -16.41
N LEU A 28 31.26 -9.27 -16.58
CA LEU A 28 31.79 -8.27 -15.66
C LEU A 28 30.80 -7.93 -14.54
N PRO A 29 31.20 -8.05 -13.25
CA PRO A 29 30.35 -7.67 -12.12
C PRO A 29 29.93 -6.18 -12.16
N LYS A 30 30.72 -5.32 -12.81
CA LYS A 30 30.39 -3.91 -13.05
C LYS A 30 29.21 -3.70 -14.01
N PHE A 31 28.94 -4.64 -14.93
CA PHE A 31 27.82 -4.52 -15.86
C PHE A 31 26.48 -4.72 -15.16
N LYS A 32 26.42 -5.66 -14.20
CA LYS A 32 25.26 -5.81 -13.30
C LYS A 32 25.01 -4.55 -12.49
N LEU A 33 26.07 -3.86 -12.08
CA LEU A 33 25.99 -2.57 -11.35
C LEU A 33 25.49 -1.43 -12.25
N ILE A 34 25.95 -1.36 -13.50
CA ILE A 34 25.55 -0.32 -14.48
C ILE A 34 24.08 -0.53 -14.88
N THR A 35 23.64 -1.77 -15.10
CA THR A 35 22.23 -2.08 -15.40
C THR A 35 21.33 -1.78 -14.21
N GLN A 36 21.80 -1.98 -12.98
CA GLN A 36 21.09 -1.56 -11.77
C GLN A 36 21.05 -0.02 -11.62
N MET A 37 22.08 0.70 -12.06
CA MET A 37 22.12 2.17 -12.01
C MET A 37 21.24 2.85 -13.09
N THR A 38 20.91 2.15 -14.18
CA THR A 38 20.04 2.68 -15.24
C THR A 38 18.55 2.37 -15.02
N ASN A 39 18.22 1.45 -14.11
CA ASN A 39 16.82 1.17 -13.80
C ASN A 39 16.30 2.17 -12.77
N TRP A 40 15.49 3.12 -13.22
CA TRP A 40 14.85 4.13 -12.37
C TRP A 40 13.80 3.53 -11.41
N LYS A 41 13.29 2.32 -11.72
CA LYS A 41 12.25 1.66 -10.93
C LYS A 41 12.81 1.19 -9.59
N ILE A 42 12.24 1.71 -8.52
CA ILE A 42 12.50 1.28 -7.13
C ILE A 42 11.61 0.09 -6.82
N PHE A 43 10.29 0.24 -6.94
CA PHE A 43 9.34 -0.86 -6.91
C PHE A 43 9.35 -1.57 -8.27
N GLN A 44 9.46 -2.89 -8.28
CA GLN A 44 9.55 -3.72 -9.47
C GLN A 44 8.31 -4.61 -9.67
N GLY A 45 7.54 -4.84 -8.61
CA GLY A 45 6.36 -5.70 -8.63
C GLY A 45 6.72 -7.19 -8.73
N ASN A 46 7.93 -7.57 -8.32
CA ASN A 46 8.49 -8.94 -8.40
C ASN A 46 8.34 -9.72 -7.09
N ARG A 47 7.94 -9.06 -5.99
CA ARG A 47 7.73 -9.67 -4.66
C ARG A 47 9.02 -10.12 -3.96
N GLU A 48 10.14 -9.68 -4.42
CA GLU A 48 11.42 -9.96 -3.80
C GLU A 48 11.77 -8.81 -2.85
N PRO A 49 11.76 -9.00 -1.51
CA PRO A 49 12.11 -7.94 -0.57
C PRO A 49 13.52 -7.42 -0.83
N HIS A 50 13.65 -6.11 -0.92
CA HIS A 50 14.94 -5.46 -1.17
C HIS A 50 15.00 -4.04 -0.62
N ASP A 51 16.20 -3.52 -0.43
CA ASP A 51 16.46 -2.18 0.08
C ASP A 51 16.49 -1.09 -1.02
N GLY A 52 15.79 -1.31 -2.12
CA GLY A 52 15.75 -0.39 -3.26
C GLY A 52 15.28 1.02 -2.88
N ILE A 53 14.50 1.14 -1.82
CA ILE A 53 14.02 2.43 -1.31
C ILE A 53 15.16 3.40 -0.94
N LYS A 54 16.32 2.89 -0.56
CA LYS A 54 17.52 3.70 -0.25
C LYS A 54 18.05 4.47 -1.46
N ARG A 55 17.67 4.08 -2.69
CA ARG A 55 18.01 4.78 -3.95
C ARG A 55 17.04 5.91 -4.28
N LEU A 56 15.99 6.11 -3.48
CA LEU A 56 14.99 7.14 -3.73
C LEU A 56 15.66 8.53 -3.70
N PRO A 57 15.65 9.30 -4.80
CA PRO A 57 16.31 10.59 -4.85
C PRO A 57 15.59 11.61 -3.96
N PRO A 58 16.26 12.73 -3.64
CA PRO A 58 15.62 13.85 -2.96
C PRO A 58 14.31 14.24 -3.67
N PRO A 59 13.33 14.73 -2.93
CA PRO A 59 12.06 15.15 -3.51
C PRO A 59 12.25 16.36 -4.44
N PRO A 60 11.32 16.61 -5.37
CA PRO A 60 11.27 17.85 -6.13
C PRO A 60 11.30 19.08 -5.22
N SER A 61 11.85 20.20 -5.67
CA SER A 61 12.00 21.41 -4.86
C SER A 61 10.69 21.93 -4.25
N TRP A 62 9.58 21.70 -4.95
CA TRP A 62 8.22 22.08 -4.50
C TRP A 62 7.51 21.03 -3.63
N ARG A 63 8.21 19.93 -3.27
CA ARG A 63 7.73 18.85 -2.40
C ARG A 63 8.74 18.53 -1.30
N ARG A 64 9.49 19.52 -0.85
CA ARG A 64 10.42 19.37 0.26
C ARG A 64 9.68 19.58 1.56
N PHE A 65 9.79 18.61 2.41
CA PHE A 65 9.28 18.62 3.76
C PHE A 65 10.45 18.65 4.73
N SER A 66 10.25 19.24 5.90
CA SER A 66 11.26 19.28 6.95
C SER A 66 10.64 18.92 8.28
N ALA A 67 11.30 18.10 9.03
CA ALA A 67 10.94 17.74 10.40
C ALA A 67 12.06 18.18 11.36
N ASP A 68 11.73 18.25 12.64
CA ASP A 68 12.71 18.50 13.68
C ASP A 68 13.81 17.41 13.69
N ASP A 69 15.06 17.83 13.71
CA ASP A 69 16.22 16.94 13.60
C ASP A 69 16.35 15.96 14.78
N ASP A 70 15.99 16.38 15.99
CA ASP A 70 16.09 15.55 17.19
C ASP A 70 14.98 14.48 17.19
N ILE A 71 13.75 14.86 16.79
CA ILE A 71 12.65 13.92 16.61
C ILE A 71 12.98 12.89 15.52
N ARG A 72 13.51 13.36 14.39
CA ARG A 72 13.92 12.51 13.27
C ARG A 72 14.97 11.47 13.69
N LYS A 73 16.00 11.89 14.42
CA LYS A 73 17.04 10.98 14.94
C LYS A 73 16.44 9.96 15.90
N THR A 74 15.63 10.40 16.86
CA THR A 74 15.00 9.54 17.84
C THR A 74 14.15 8.44 17.17
N ILE A 75 13.34 8.82 16.17
CA ILE A 75 12.53 7.86 15.42
C ILE A 75 13.41 6.92 14.59
N ALA A 76 14.45 7.43 13.93
CA ALA A 76 15.38 6.62 13.14
C ALA A 76 16.11 5.58 14.00
N ASP A 77 16.49 5.92 15.22
CA ASP A 77 17.16 5.02 16.17
C ASP A 77 16.20 3.93 16.71
N ARG A 78 14.93 4.28 16.93
CA ARG A 78 13.90 3.34 17.42
C ARG A 78 13.38 2.41 16.33
N TRP A 79 13.37 2.84 15.08
CA TRP A 79 12.74 2.14 13.96
C TRP A 79 13.26 0.71 13.72
N PRO A 80 14.58 0.42 13.71
CA PRO A 80 15.07 -0.94 13.52
C PRO A 80 14.62 -1.90 14.60
N THR A 81 14.66 -1.48 15.87
CA THR A 81 14.23 -2.30 17.02
C THR A 81 12.73 -2.55 16.97
N PHE A 82 11.94 -1.54 16.59
CA PHE A 82 10.52 -1.67 16.38
C PHE A 82 10.20 -2.71 15.29
N CYS A 83 10.86 -2.62 14.13
CA CYS A 83 10.67 -3.58 13.04
C CYS A 83 11.05 -5.02 13.43
N GLN A 84 12.08 -5.21 14.25
CA GLN A 84 12.48 -6.54 14.76
C GLN A 84 11.45 -7.13 15.74
N GLY A 85 10.75 -6.28 16.49
CA GLY A 85 9.71 -6.69 17.43
C GLY A 85 8.37 -7.01 16.77
N LEU A 86 8.20 -6.66 15.49
CA LEU A 86 7.00 -7.00 14.73
C LEU A 86 7.01 -8.49 14.39
N ASP A 87 5.95 -9.18 14.72
CA ASP A 87 5.78 -10.59 14.37
C ASP A 87 5.95 -10.78 12.86
N GLN A 88 6.78 -11.73 12.42
CA GLN A 88 7.03 -12.01 11.01
C GLN A 88 5.78 -12.44 10.23
N LYS A 89 4.71 -12.82 10.95
CA LYS A 89 3.38 -13.14 10.40
C LYS A 89 2.43 -11.94 10.46
N THR A 90 2.88 -10.76 10.06
CA THR A 90 1.97 -9.62 9.95
C THR A 90 1.13 -9.74 8.69
N GLU A 91 -0.10 -9.18 8.71
CA GLU A 91 -0.97 -9.09 7.53
C GLU A 91 -0.22 -8.51 6.32
N THR A 92 0.69 -7.56 6.54
CA THR A 92 1.53 -6.98 5.50
C THR A 92 2.39 -8.04 4.81
N MET A 93 2.99 -8.96 5.59
CA MET A 93 3.84 -10.00 5.02
C MET A 93 3.04 -11.00 4.19
N ASP A 94 1.92 -11.48 4.71
CA ASP A 94 1.11 -12.50 4.04
C ASP A 94 0.45 -11.95 2.77
N ARG A 95 -0.19 -10.79 2.86
CA ARG A 95 -0.82 -10.11 1.72
C ARG A 95 0.21 -9.61 0.70
N GLY A 96 1.37 -9.12 1.16
CA GLY A 96 2.44 -8.67 0.30
C GLY A 96 3.07 -9.81 -0.51
N LYS A 97 3.31 -10.97 0.09
CA LYS A 97 3.81 -12.17 -0.59
C LYS A 97 2.85 -12.69 -1.66
N SER A 98 1.55 -12.62 -1.39
CA SER A 98 0.52 -13.11 -2.31
C SER A 98 0.19 -12.11 -3.42
N PHE A 99 0.54 -10.81 -3.26
CA PHE A 99 0.22 -9.79 -4.24
C PHE A 99 0.83 -10.09 -5.62
N ARG A 100 0.00 -9.91 -6.65
CA ARG A 100 0.40 -10.04 -8.07
C ARG A 100 -0.27 -8.92 -8.87
N ILE A 101 0.46 -8.40 -9.84
CA ILE A 101 -0.14 -7.54 -10.86
C ILE A 101 -0.59 -8.47 -11.98
N TYR A 102 -1.89 -8.73 -12.02
CA TYR A 102 -2.47 -9.61 -13.02
C TYR A 102 -2.79 -8.84 -14.28
N SER A 103 -2.12 -9.17 -15.35
CA SER A 103 -2.44 -8.75 -16.71
C SER A 103 -1.67 -9.60 -17.71
N ASP A 104 -2.29 -9.99 -18.81
CA ASP A 104 -1.62 -10.64 -19.94
C ASP A 104 -0.77 -9.67 -20.74
N ARG A 105 -0.99 -8.37 -20.52
CA ARG A 105 -0.27 -7.31 -21.21
C ARG A 105 0.85 -6.78 -20.32
N ASP A 106 2.10 -6.98 -20.74
CA ASP A 106 3.25 -6.42 -20.03
C ASP A 106 3.16 -4.89 -19.88
N GLN A 107 2.47 -4.21 -20.83
CA GLN A 107 2.24 -2.77 -20.76
C GLN A 107 1.42 -2.37 -19.52
N ASP A 108 0.39 -3.14 -19.17
CA ASP A 108 -0.45 -2.86 -18.00
C ASP A 108 0.31 -3.11 -16.69
N LYS A 109 1.09 -4.21 -16.63
CA LYS A 109 1.98 -4.49 -15.49
C LYS A 109 2.99 -3.36 -15.30
N ASN A 110 3.64 -2.96 -16.39
CA ASN A 110 4.60 -1.86 -16.37
C ASN A 110 3.94 -0.55 -15.96
N ARG A 111 2.71 -0.26 -16.39
CA ARG A 111 1.96 0.93 -16.00
C ARG A 111 1.72 0.98 -14.49
N VAL A 112 1.32 -0.12 -13.85
CA VAL A 112 1.13 -0.18 -12.39
C VAL A 112 2.46 0.11 -11.68
N VAL A 113 3.53 -0.56 -12.09
CA VAL A 113 4.88 -0.37 -11.54
C VAL A 113 5.35 1.07 -11.73
N ASP A 114 5.19 1.63 -12.92
CA ASP A 114 5.60 3.00 -13.25
C ASP A 114 4.84 4.04 -12.43
N MET A 115 3.53 3.85 -12.22
CA MET A 115 2.72 4.78 -11.43
C MET A 115 3.06 4.75 -9.94
N VAL A 116 3.39 3.59 -9.37
CA VAL A 116 3.90 3.48 -8.00
C VAL A 116 5.24 4.20 -7.87
N ASN A 117 6.16 3.97 -8.80
CA ASN A 117 7.45 4.66 -8.81
C ASN A 117 7.27 6.17 -8.99
N ALA A 118 6.39 6.62 -9.87
CA ALA A 118 6.08 8.04 -10.04
C ALA A 118 5.54 8.66 -8.73
N ALA A 119 4.68 7.95 -8.00
CA ALA A 119 4.18 8.40 -6.70
C ALA A 119 5.30 8.55 -5.67
N LEU A 120 6.22 7.59 -5.61
CA LEU A 120 7.41 7.64 -4.75
C LEU A 120 8.32 8.83 -5.11
N TYR A 121 8.63 9.01 -6.39
CA TYR A 121 9.53 10.10 -6.86
C TYR A 121 8.92 11.48 -6.66
N LEU A 122 7.64 11.64 -6.99
CA LEU A 122 6.94 12.92 -6.93
C LEU A 122 6.39 13.26 -5.54
N ARG A 123 6.48 12.33 -4.58
CA ARG A 123 5.89 12.49 -3.24
C ARG A 123 4.41 12.88 -3.31
N ARG A 124 3.67 12.20 -4.18
CA ARG A 124 2.24 12.44 -4.41
C ARG A 124 1.40 11.23 -4.07
N PRO A 125 0.19 11.43 -3.54
CA PRO A 125 -0.77 10.35 -3.36
C PRO A 125 -1.11 9.66 -4.68
N LEU A 126 -1.37 8.35 -4.62
CA LEU A 126 -1.79 7.51 -5.75
C LEU A 126 -3.26 7.10 -5.55
N LEU A 127 -4.15 7.66 -6.36
CA LEU A 127 -5.55 7.24 -6.41
C LEU A 127 -5.68 6.05 -7.35
N VAL A 128 -6.02 4.90 -6.78
CA VAL A 128 -6.14 3.62 -7.47
C VAL A 128 -7.61 3.29 -7.67
N THR A 129 -8.04 3.27 -8.92
CA THR A 129 -9.42 2.95 -9.31
C THR A 129 -9.49 1.57 -9.94
N GLY A 130 -10.66 0.95 -9.91
CA GLY A 130 -10.89 -0.35 -10.57
C GLY A 130 -12.03 -1.11 -9.93
N LYS A 131 -12.49 -2.13 -10.63
CA LYS A 131 -13.57 -3.01 -10.16
C LYS A 131 -13.19 -3.73 -8.85
N PRO A 132 -14.16 -4.19 -8.06
CA PRO A 132 -13.89 -5.06 -6.91
C PRO A 132 -13.03 -6.27 -7.30
N GLY A 133 -12.14 -6.69 -6.39
CA GLY A 133 -11.26 -7.86 -6.62
C GLY A 133 -10.08 -7.65 -7.56
N THR A 134 -9.80 -6.43 -8.04
CA THR A 134 -8.64 -6.14 -8.92
C THR A 134 -7.32 -5.94 -8.18
N GLY A 135 -7.28 -6.14 -6.87
CA GLY A 135 -6.06 -6.03 -6.08
C GLY A 135 -5.66 -4.59 -5.68
N LYS A 136 -6.58 -3.62 -5.73
CA LYS A 136 -6.34 -2.21 -5.34
C LYS A 136 -5.73 -2.10 -3.94
N THR A 137 -6.39 -2.68 -2.96
CA THR A 137 -5.96 -2.70 -1.56
C THR A 137 -4.64 -3.47 -1.40
N SER A 138 -4.51 -4.62 -2.08
CA SER A 138 -3.32 -5.48 -2.01
C SER A 138 -2.06 -4.83 -2.59
N LEU A 139 -2.18 -3.84 -3.48
CA LEU A 139 -1.06 -3.08 -4.02
C LEU A 139 -0.25 -2.42 -2.90
N ALA A 140 -0.91 -1.82 -1.90
CA ALA A 140 -0.24 -1.19 -0.76
C ALA A 140 0.63 -2.19 0.01
N TYR A 141 0.11 -3.38 0.25
CA TYR A 141 0.83 -4.46 0.93
C TYR A 141 1.98 -5.00 0.08
N GLY A 142 1.79 -5.14 -1.24
CA GLY A 142 2.84 -5.55 -2.16
C GLY A 142 4.03 -4.59 -2.18
N VAL A 143 3.77 -3.28 -2.22
CA VAL A 143 4.81 -2.25 -2.18
C VAL A 143 5.53 -2.23 -0.83
N ALA A 144 4.79 -2.26 0.28
CA ALA A 144 5.37 -2.27 1.62
C ALA A 144 6.27 -3.48 1.85
N TYR A 145 5.85 -4.65 1.38
CA TYR A 145 6.59 -5.91 1.48
C TYR A 145 7.88 -5.87 0.63
N GLU A 146 7.77 -5.55 -0.65
CA GLU A 146 8.92 -5.56 -1.57
C GLU A 146 10.00 -4.55 -1.18
N LEU A 147 9.60 -3.37 -0.68
CA LEU A 147 10.53 -2.29 -0.33
C LEU A 147 10.90 -2.24 1.15
N ASN A 148 10.53 -3.23 1.96
CA ASN A 148 10.81 -3.30 3.41
C ASN A 148 10.37 -2.04 4.18
N LEU A 149 9.16 -1.49 3.88
CA LEU A 149 8.68 -0.22 4.46
C LEU A 149 7.95 -0.38 5.80
N GLY A 150 7.98 -1.57 6.39
CA GLY A 150 7.25 -1.90 7.61
C GLY A 150 5.76 -2.17 7.37
N PRO A 151 4.96 -2.27 8.43
CA PRO A 151 3.53 -2.55 8.32
C PRO A 151 2.79 -1.47 7.53
N VAL A 152 1.79 -1.88 6.75
CA VAL A 152 0.87 -0.94 6.10
C VAL A 152 0.00 -0.27 7.15
N LEU A 153 -0.02 1.05 7.14
CA LEU A 153 -0.92 1.84 7.95
C LEU A 153 -2.28 1.90 7.24
N SER A 154 -3.25 1.13 7.72
CA SER A 154 -4.54 0.99 7.04
C SER A 154 -5.60 1.89 7.69
N TRP A 155 -6.25 2.68 6.86
CA TRP A 155 -7.37 3.52 7.24
C TRP A 155 -8.60 3.19 6.38
N PRO A 156 -9.45 2.24 6.82
CA PRO A 156 -10.70 1.94 6.13
C PRO A 156 -11.70 3.08 6.32
N ILE A 157 -12.15 3.63 5.21
CA ILE A 157 -13.08 4.77 5.23
C ILE A 157 -14.52 4.29 5.39
N LYS A 158 -15.25 4.98 6.23
CA LYS A 158 -16.70 4.82 6.47
C LYS A 158 -17.40 6.12 6.12
N ALA A 159 -18.72 6.07 5.96
CA ALA A 159 -19.53 7.25 5.60
C ALA A 159 -19.38 8.43 6.59
N ARG A 160 -19.01 8.16 7.84
CA ARG A 160 -18.81 9.18 8.88
C ARG A 160 -17.35 9.42 9.24
N SER A 161 -16.42 8.87 8.46
CA SER A 161 -14.99 9.11 8.70
C SER A 161 -14.64 10.57 8.49
N THR A 162 -13.92 11.13 9.46
CA THR A 162 -13.44 12.52 9.45
C THR A 162 -11.91 12.53 9.36
N LEU A 163 -11.32 13.66 8.97
CA LEU A 163 -9.87 13.84 8.98
C LEU A 163 -9.27 13.55 10.36
N LYS A 164 -9.96 13.94 11.44
CA LYS A 164 -9.51 13.73 12.81
C LYS A 164 -9.33 12.25 13.12
N ASP A 165 -10.20 11.36 12.64
CA ASP A 165 -10.08 9.91 12.88
C ASP A 165 -8.80 9.33 12.28
N GLY A 166 -8.31 9.91 11.18
CA GLY A 166 -7.03 9.54 10.57
C GLY A 166 -5.82 10.12 11.29
N LEU A 167 -6.01 11.24 12.03
CA LEU A 167 -4.91 11.95 12.67
C LEU A 167 -4.63 11.46 14.08
N TYR A 168 -5.57 11.59 15.02
CA TYR A 168 -5.36 11.13 16.40
C TYR A 168 -6.67 11.04 17.17
N ASP A 169 -6.62 10.26 18.22
CA ASP A 169 -7.65 10.23 19.26
C ASP A 169 -7.09 10.75 20.59
N TYR A 170 -7.94 11.44 21.35
CA TYR A 170 -7.63 11.94 22.67
C TYR A 170 -8.68 11.52 23.68
N ASP A 171 -8.30 10.61 24.58
CA ASP A 171 -9.18 10.12 25.66
C ASP A 171 -9.24 11.11 26.83
N ALA A 172 -10.04 12.15 26.64
CA ALA A 172 -10.28 13.17 27.67
C ALA A 172 -11.03 12.59 28.89
N ILE A 173 -11.84 11.53 28.66
CA ILE A 173 -12.64 10.92 29.74
C ILE A 173 -11.74 10.11 30.68
N ALA A 174 -10.89 9.24 30.13
CA ALA A 174 -9.92 8.50 30.93
C ALA A 174 -9.03 9.45 31.74
N ARG A 175 -8.51 10.52 31.10
CA ARG A 175 -7.70 11.52 31.79
C ARG A 175 -8.43 12.21 32.93
N LEU A 176 -9.71 12.53 32.78
CA LEU A 176 -10.51 13.13 33.82
C LEU A 176 -10.76 12.16 35.00
N GLN A 177 -11.03 10.89 34.68
CA GLN A 177 -11.22 9.84 35.68
C GLN A 177 -9.97 9.59 36.51
N ASP A 178 -8.80 9.53 35.91
CA ASP A 178 -7.52 9.34 36.61
C ASP A 178 -7.20 10.55 37.51
N ALA A 179 -7.48 11.76 37.03
CA ALA A 179 -7.34 12.97 37.83
C ALA A 179 -8.26 12.97 39.06
N GLN A 180 -9.49 12.43 38.96
CA GLN A 180 -10.44 12.30 40.06
C GLN A 180 -10.00 11.23 41.07
N ARG A 181 -9.32 10.18 40.62
CA ARG A 181 -8.76 9.13 41.51
C ARG A 181 -7.51 9.57 42.27
N GLY A 182 -7.03 10.80 42.00
CA GLY A 182 -5.84 11.35 42.63
C GLY A 182 -4.55 11.00 41.94
N GLU A 183 -4.61 10.28 40.81
CA GLU A 183 -3.51 10.03 39.90
C GLU A 183 -3.26 11.30 39.06
N LYS A 184 -2.59 12.28 39.69
CA LYS A 184 -2.20 13.53 39.00
C LYS A 184 -1.05 13.25 38.06
N SER A 185 -1.25 12.41 37.04
CA SER A 185 -0.32 12.33 35.95
C SER A 185 -0.25 13.69 35.25
N LYS A 186 0.91 14.34 35.29
CA LYS A 186 1.18 15.57 34.55
C LYS A 186 1.35 15.24 33.06
N ASP A 187 1.54 13.97 32.73
CA ASP A 187 1.78 13.49 31.38
C ASP A 187 0.44 13.27 30.67
N ILE A 188 0.28 13.93 29.52
CA ILE A 188 -0.89 13.81 28.64
C ILE A 188 -0.70 12.70 27.61
N GLY A 189 0.54 12.29 27.35
CA GLY A 189 0.88 11.37 26.28
C GLY A 189 0.10 10.07 26.26
N PRO A 190 -0.08 9.36 27.40
CA PRO A 190 -0.84 8.12 27.47
C PRO A 190 -2.31 8.22 27.02
N TYR A 191 -2.86 9.42 26.98
CA TYR A 191 -4.24 9.67 26.55
C TYR A 191 -4.36 10.10 25.09
N ILE A 192 -3.24 10.14 24.35
CA ILE A 192 -3.20 10.50 22.93
C ILE A 192 -2.65 9.31 22.14
N GLN A 193 -3.44 8.84 21.19
CA GLN A 193 -3.01 7.84 20.22
C GLN A 193 -3.08 8.42 18.82
N LEU A 194 -1.98 8.32 18.09
CA LEU A 194 -1.95 8.74 16.68
C LEU A 194 -2.76 7.78 15.82
N GLY A 195 -3.49 8.33 14.87
CA GLY A 195 -4.16 7.59 13.81
C GLY A 195 -3.19 7.16 12.70
N PRO A 196 -3.67 6.36 11.72
CA PRO A 196 -2.83 5.86 10.64
C PRO A 196 -2.22 6.95 9.77
N LEU A 197 -2.95 8.03 9.49
CA LEU A 197 -2.48 9.17 8.70
C LEU A 197 -1.41 9.97 9.44
N ALA A 198 -1.62 10.27 10.72
CA ALA A 198 -0.63 10.95 11.54
C ALA A 198 0.65 10.13 11.70
N THR A 199 0.50 8.82 11.94
CA THR A 199 1.65 7.91 12.03
C THR A 199 2.44 7.89 10.73
N ALA A 200 1.77 7.91 9.57
CA ALA A 200 2.46 7.98 8.28
C ALA A 200 3.29 9.26 8.09
N LEU A 201 2.85 10.36 8.71
CA LEU A 201 3.52 11.68 8.66
C LEU A 201 4.63 11.85 9.69
N LEU A 202 4.92 10.87 10.53
CA LEU A 202 6.11 10.93 11.38
C LEU A 202 7.39 10.89 10.53
N PRO A 203 8.49 11.52 11.01
CA PRO A 203 9.72 11.63 10.23
C PRO A 203 10.55 10.34 10.22
N PHE A 204 9.96 9.28 9.66
CA PHE A 204 10.64 8.02 9.45
C PHE A 204 11.81 8.13 8.46
N PRO A 205 12.83 7.23 8.55
CA PRO A 205 13.97 7.25 7.64
C PRO A 205 13.59 6.97 6.18
N HIS A 206 12.46 6.28 5.96
CA HIS A 206 11.89 5.98 4.64
C HIS A 206 10.38 6.28 4.64
N PRO A 207 9.78 6.53 3.47
CA PRO A 207 8.34 6.70 3.37
C PRO A 207 7.60 5.48 3.95
N ARG A 208 6.64 5.70 4.84
CA ARG A 208 5.69 4.66 5.24
C ARG A 208 4.62 4.48 4.18
N VAL A 209 4.01 3.31 4.11
CA VAL A 209 2.84 3.08 3.23
C VAL A 209 1.56 3.32 4.02
N LEU A 210 0.76 4.28 3.58
CA LEU A 210 -0.58 4.56 4.08
C LEU A 210 -1.61 4.11 3.05
N LEU A 211 -2.52 3.26 3.46
CA LEU A 211 -3.67 2.83 2.69
C LEU A 211 -4.92 3.55 3.20
N ILE A 212 -5.50 4.41 2.38
CA ILE A 212 -6.82 5.00 2.61
C ILE A 212 -7.80 4.20 1.75
N ASP A 213 -8.49 3.26 2.37
CA ASP A 213 -9.29 2.27 1.65
C ASP A 213 -10.73 2.74 1.46
N GLU A 214 -11.24 2.65 0.24
CA GLU A 214 -12.60 3.02 -0.17
C GLU A 214 -12.94 4.51 0.09
N ILE A 215 -12.08 5.42 -0.37
CA ILE A 215 -12.25 6.87 -0.18
C ILE A 215 -13.58 7.40 -0.76
N ASP A 216 -14.15 6.73 -1.73
CA ASP A 216 -15.47 7.03 -2.33
C ASP A 216 -16.62 6.84 -1.34
N LYS A 217 -16.46 6.07 -0.27
CA LYS A 217 -17.47 5.93 0.79
C LYS A 217 -17.48 7.08 1.80
N SER A 218 -16.47 7.96 1.79
CA SER A 218 -16.37 9.07 2.74
C SER A 218 -17.46 10.12 2.55
N ASP A 219 -17.61 11.02 3.52
CA ASP A 219 -18.30 12.28 3.30
C ASP A 219 -17.64 13.08 2.16
N ILE A 220 -18.41 13.95 1.49
CA ILE A 220 -17.93 14.76 0.36
C ILE A 220 -16.80 15.72 0.74
N ASN A 221 -16.69 16.08 2.02
CA ASN A 221 -15.69 17.02 2.53
C ASN A 221 -14.33 16.38 2.77
N LEU A 222 -14.28 15.10 3.16
CA LEU A 222 -13.02 14.44 3.51
C LEU A 222 -11.92 14.55 2.44
N PRO A 223 -12.18 14.36 1.14
CA PRO A 223 -11.16 14.58 0.12
C PRO A 223 -10.61 16.03 0.10
N ASN A 224 -11.44 17.03 0.39
CA ASN A 224 -10.99 18.42 0.49
C ASN A 224 -10.17 18.67 1.74
N ASP A 225 -10.56 18.09 2.88
CA ASP A 225 -9.84 18.22 4.15
C ASP A 225 -8.43 17.62 4.07
N LEU A 226 -8.24 16.56 3.27
CA LEU A 226 -6.93 15.95 3.01
C LEU A 226 -5.99 16.84 2.18
N LEU A 227 -6.50 17.84 1.44
CA LEU A 227 -5.68 18.61 0.50
C LEU A 227 -4.55 19.36 1.16
N ASN A 228 -4.83 20.07 2.25
CA ASN A 228 -3.82 20.84 2.96
C ASN A 228 -2.74 19.92 3.52
N LEU A 229 -3.16 18.80 4.12
CA LEU A 229 -2.24 17.84 4.68
C LEU A 229 -1.32 17.20 3.61
N PHE A 230 -1.87 16.93 2.42
CA PHE A 230 -1.06 16.43 1.31
C PHE A 230 -0.06 17.47 0.77
N GLU A 231 -0.35 18.75 0.89
CA GLU A 231 0.56 19.81 0.46
C GLU A 231 1.62 20.14 1.53
N GLU A 232 1.22 20.25 2.78
CA GLU A 232 2.08 20.69 3.88
C GLU A 232 2.87 19.56 4.52
N GLY A 233 2.33 18.34 4.53
CA GLY A 233 2.97 17.16 5.15
C GLY A 233 3.10 17.27 6.66
N SER A 234 2.33 18.17 7.30
CA SER A 234 2.35 18.45 8.74
C SER A 234 0.96 18.80 9.27
N PHE A 235 0.79 18.67 10.58
CA PHE A 235 -0.39 19.14 11.31
C PHE A 235 -0.04 19.35 12.79
N GLU A 236 -0.92 20.03 13.52
CA GLU A 236 -0.79 20.25 14.97
C GLU A 236 -1.80 19.44 15.77
N ILE A 237 -1.38 19.01 16.96
CA ILE A 237 -2.24 18.41 17.98
C ILE A 237 -2.57 19.51 19.00
N PRO A 238 -3.76 20.13 18.97
CA PRO A 238 -4.11 21.31 19.78
C PRO A 238 -3.95 21.10 21.28
N GLU A 239 -4.18 19.88 21.76
CA GLU A 239 -4.03 19.50 23.17
C GLU A 239 -2.57 19.63 23.62
N LEU A 240 -1.62 19.26 22.76
CA LEU A 240 -0.18 19.38 23.02
C LEU A 240 0.33 20.81 22.81
N THR A 241 -0.10 21.46 21.74
CA THR A 241 0.26 22.85 21.45
C THR A 241 -0.12 23.77 22.61
N ARG A 242 -1.30 23.55 23.24
CA ARG A 242 -1.77 24.31 24.40
C ARG A 242 -0.82 24.24 25.60
N ILE A 243 -0.13 23.14 25.80
CA ILE A 243 0.77 22.94 26.95
C ILE A 243 2.24 23.08 26.60
N SER A 244 2.59 23.29 25.34
CA SER A 244 3.96 23.26 24.78
C SER A 244 4.95 24.18 25.51
N LYS A 245 4.50 25.36 25.98
CA LYS A 245 5.35 26.28 26.79
C LYS A 245 5.83 25.67 28.09
N LYS A 246 5.11 24.69 28.67
CA LYS A 246 5.47 24.03 29.94
C LYS A 246 6.05 22.64 29.71
N VAL A 247 5.56 21.94 28.72
CA VAL A 247 5.94 20.56 28.37
C VAL A 247 6.13 20.55 26.83
N PRO A 248 7.32 20.94 26.36
CA PRO A 248 7.55 21.05 24.91
C PRO A 248 7.68 19.69 24.20
N LEU A 249 7.97 18.63 24.92
CA LEU A 249 8.13 17.28 24.36
C LEU A 249 7.21 16.32 25.09
N VAL A 250 6.39 15.58 24.35
CA VAL A 250 5.45 14.57 24.88
C VAL A 250 5.60 13.27 24.10
N GLU A 251 5.77 12.17 24.79
CA GLU A 251 5.75 10.83 24.17
C GLU A 251 4.29 10.39 23.98
N VAL A 252 3.94 10.04 22.74
CA VAL A 252 2.62 9.51 22.39
C VAL A 252 2.74 8.19 21.67
N ARG A 253 1.65 7.43 21.61
CA ARG A 253 1.66 6.13 20.93
C ARG A 253 1.23 6.27 19.47
N SER A 254 2.01 5.72 18.53
CA SER A 254 1.64 5.63 17.12
C SER A 254 0.54 4.60 16.90
N TYR A 255 -0.09 4.63 15.72
CA TYR A 255 -1.14 3.70 15.32
C TYR A 255 -0.71 2.23 15.39
N ASP A 256 0.52 1.95 14.99
CA ASP A 256 1.13 0.61 14.99
C ASP A 256 1.87 0.26 16.29
N GLY A 257 1.79 1.12 17.32
CA GLY A 257 2.21 0.81 18.67
C GLY A 257 3.62 1.24 19.07
N MET A 258 4.31 2.02 18.24
CA MET A 258 5.61 2.62 18.59
C MET A 258 5.38 3.88 19.45
N ASP A 259 6.15 4.04 20.54
CA ASP A 259 6.16 5.28 21.30
C ASP A 259 7.05 6.31 20.58
N VAL A 260 6.48 7.50 20.33
CA VAL A 260 7.11 8.55 19.53
C VAL A 260 7.04 9.90 20.22
N PRO A 261 8.14 10.67 20.21
CA PRO A 261 8.14 12.02 20.78
C PRO A 261 7.48 13.01 19.82
N ILE A 262 6.59 13.85 20.34
CA ILE A 262 6.00 14.99 19.63
C ILE A 262 6.48 16.26 20.30
N LYS A 263 7.11 17.14 19.52
CA LYS A 263 7.65 18.41 19.97
C LYS A 263 6.64 19.52 19.69
N GLU A 264 6.32 20.30 20.74
CA GLU A 264 5.43 21.47 20.68
C GLU A 264 4.03 21.19 20.09
N GLY A 265 3.66 19.91 19.99
CA GLY A 265 2.39 19.48 19.43
C GLY A 265 2.40 19.36 17.90
N GLU A 266 3.54 19.59 17.23
CA GLU A 266 3.66 19.50 15.77
C GLU A 266 4.07 18.08 15.33
N VAL A 267 3.39 17.56 14.32
CA VAL A 267 3.78 16.37 13.57
C VAL A 267 4.10 16.79 12.16
N SER A 268 5.32 16.51 11.71
CA SER A 268 5.79 16.87 10.37
C SER A 268 6.65 15.75 9.76
N CYS A 269 6.45 15.46 8.48
CA CYS A 269 7.22 14.43 7.80
C CYS A 269 8.54 14.96 7.23
N GLN A 270 9.55 14.11 7.19
CA GLN A 270 10.78 14.33 6.41
C GLN A 270 10.64 13.67 5.04
N ASN A 271 10.15 12.44 5.05
CA ASN A 271 9.86 11.64 3.86
C ASN A 271 8.35 11.51 3.74
N PHE A 272 7.77 12.17 2.74
CA PHE A 272 6.33 12.08 2.52
C PHE A 272 5.91 10.63 2.29
N PRO A 273 4.88 10.13 2.98
CA PRO A 273 4.47 8.73 2.87
C PRO A 273 3.97 8.38 1.47
N LEU A 274 4.12 7.12 1.08
CA LEU A 274 3.40 6.60 -0.07
C LEU A 274 1.93 6.40 0.32
N ILE A 275 1.09 7.33 -0.07
CA ILE A 275 -0.35 7.27 0.19
C ILE A 275 -1.04 6.62 -1.01
N ILE A 276 -1.68 5.48 -0.77
CA ILE A 276 -2.51 4.78 -1.74
C ILE A 276 -3.97 4.95 -1.31
N LEU A 277 -4.77 5.57 -2.16
CA LEU A 277 -6.21 5.72 -1.96
C LEU A 277 -6.92 4.76 -2.91
N THR A 278 -7.82 3.93 -2.42
CA THR A 278 -8.62 3.05 -3.28
C THR A 278 -9.99 3.64 -3.54
N ASN A 279 -10.50 3.39 -4.74
CA ASN A 279 -11.80 3.86 -5.21
C ASN A 279 -12.45 2.78 -6.08
N ASN A 280 -13.70 2.46 -5.82
CA ASN A 280 -14.50 1.54 -6.65
C ASN A 280 -15.18 2.26 -7.83
N GLY A 281 -15.22 3.58 -7.81
CA GLY A 281 -15.87 4.40 -8.84
C GLY A 281 -17.30 4.79 -8.51
N ASP A 282 -17.70 4.63 -7.24
CA ASP A 282 -19.08 4.92 -6.80
C ASP A 282 -19.43 6.40 -6.87
N ARG A 283 -18.40 7.29 -6.91
CA ARG A 283 -18.58 8.73 -7.07
C ARG A 283 -17.38 9.43 -7.68
N ASP A 284 -17.62 10.64 -8.17
CA ASP A 284 -16.60 11.57 -8.66
C ASP A 284 -15.97 12.38 -7.52
N PHE A 285 -14.71 12.77 -7.70
CA PHE A 285 -13.96 13.61 -6.77
C PHE A 285 -13.80 15.04 -7.30
N PRO A 286 -13.68 16.03 -6.40
CA PRO A 286 -13.41 17.40 -6.80
C PRO A 286 -12.13 17.53 -7.64
N PRO A 287 -12.13 18.39 -8.69
CA PRO A 287 -10.95 18.58 -9.54
C PRO A 287 -9.69 19.00 -8.77
N ALA A 288 -9.85 19.72 -7.65
CA ALA A 288 -8.77 20.12 -6.77
C ALA A 288 -8.06 18.90 -6.13
N PHE A 289 -8.83 17.90 -5.71
CA PHE A 289 -8.32 16.64 -5.17
C PHE A 289 -7.62 15.82 -6.26
N LEU A 290 -8.28 15.63 -7.41
CA LEU A 290 -7.71 14.85 -8.52
C LEU A 290 -6.37 15.41 -9.04
N ARG A 291 -6.20 16.73 -9.04
CA ARG A 291 -4.92 17.37 -9.44
C ARG A 291 -3.76 17.08 -8.50
N ARG A 292 -4.04 16.75 -7.23
CA ARG A 292 -3.03 16.44 -6.23
C ARG A 292 -2.65 14.96 -6.19
N CYS A 293 -3.48 14.12 -6.80
CA CYS A 293 -3.26 12.68 -6.87
C CYS A 293 -2.73 12.27 -8.26
N LEU A 294 -1.83 11.30 -8.28
CA LEU A 294 -1.60 10.49 -9.47
C LEU A 294 -2.77 9.50 -9.60
N ARG A 295 -3.15 9.15 -10.81
CA ARG A 295 -4.30 8.28 -11.06
C ARG A 295 -3.87 7.01 -11.75
N LEU A 296 -4.20 5.87 -11.15
CA LEU A 296 -3.96 4.54 -11.66
C LEU A 296 -5.29 3.80 -11.76
N THR A 297 -5.59 3.28 -12.93
CA THR A 297 -6.66 2.29 -13.07
C THR A 297 -6.03 0.91 -13.07
N MET A 298 -6.43 0.06 -12.11
CA MET A 298 -5.97 -1.32 -12.06
C MET A 298 -6.45 -2.09 -13.26
N PRO A 299 -5.59 -2.91 -13.87
CA PRO A 299 -6.02 -3.80 -14.93
C PRO A 299 -7.12 -4.74 -14.41
N TYR A 300 -8.09 -4.99 -15.24
CA TYR A 300 -9.20 -5.89 -14.97
C TYR A 300 -9.09 -7.09 -15.90
N GLU A 301 -8.60 -8.18 -15.35
CA GLU A 301 -8.39 -9.39 -16.15
C GLU A 301 -9.66 -10.21 -16.24
N GLN A 302 -9.99 -10.59 -17.48
CA GLN A 302 -11.07 -11.51 -17.81
C GLN A 302 -10.53 -12.86 -18.27
N ASP A 303 -9.20 -13.02 -18.34
CA ASP A 303 -8.58 -14.23 -18.86
C ASP A 303 -8.44 -15.33 -17.82
N ALA A 304 -8.68 -16.59 -18.29
CA ALA A 304 -8.59 -17.79 -17.47
C ALA A 304 -7.19 -18.02 -16.88
N THR A 305 -6.13 -17.61 -17.59
CA THR A 305 -4.75 -17.79 -17.15
C THR A 305 -4.44 -16.92 -15.95
N ALA A 306 -4.83 -15.63 -16.00
CA ALA A 306 -4.64 -14.70 -14.88
C ALA A 306 -5.43 -15.13 -13.64
N LEU A 307 -6.69 -15.54 -13.81
CA LEU A 307 -7.52 -16.05 -12.70
C LEU A 307 -6.92 -17.33 -12.09
N LYS A 308 -6.37 -18.21 -12.92
CA LYS A 308 -5.68 -19.41 -12.44
C LYS A 308 -4.47 -19.08 -11.56
N GLU A 309 -3.67 -18.09 -11.96
CA GLU A 309 -2.53 -17.64 -11.16
C GLU A 309 -2.96 -16.96 -9.84
N ILE A 310 -4.09 -16.25 -9.84
CA ILE A 310 -4.69 -15.71 -8.61
C ILE A 310 -5.08 -16.83 -7.66
N VAL A 311 -5.79 -17.84 -8.16
CA VAL A 311 -6.22 -19.00 -7.37
C VAL A 311 -5.02 -19.73 -6.78
N LYS A 312 -3.98 -19.98 -7.58
CA LYS A 312 -2.73 -20.60 -7.11
C LYS A 312 -2.04 -19.79 -6.01
N ALA A 313 -1.98 -18.46 -6.16
CA ALA A 313 -1.34 -17.59 -5.19
C ALA A 313 -2.04 -17.57 -3.83
N HIS A 314 -3.37 -17.78 -3.79
CA HIS A 314 -4.16 -17.73 -2.57
C HIS A 314 -4.41 -19.10 -1.94
N LEU A 315 -4.57 -20.14 -2.76
CA LEU A 315 -4.99 -21.46 -2.30
C LEU A 315 -3.88 -22.52 -2.41
N GLY A 316 -2.75 -22.20 -3.03
CA GLY A 316 -1.60 -23.07 -3.20
C GLY A 316 -1.64 -23.90 -4.50
N ASP A 317 -0.45 -24.30 -4.96
CA ASP A 317 -0.29 -25.09 -6.20
C ASP A 317 -0.80 -26.53 -6.07
N ASP A 318 -0.80 -27.08 -4.86
CA ASP A 318 -1.19 -28.48 -4.57
C ASP A 318 -2.64 -28.75 -4.93
N LEU A 319 -3.54 -27.75 -4.77
CA LEU A 319 -4.95 -27.88 -5.14
C LEU A 319 -5.16 -28.13 -6.64
N PHE A 320 -4.31 -27.56 -7.49
CA PHE A 320 -4.39 -27.81 -8.93
C PHE A 320 -3.98 -29.24 -9.32
N THR A 321 -3.18 -29.89 -8.49
CA THR A 321 -2.78 -31.28 -8.70
C THR A 321 -3.91 -32.25 -8.34
N GLN A 322 -4.71 -31.92 -7.33
CA GLN A 322 -5.79 -32.79 -6.82
C GLN A 322 -7.14 -32.54 -7.53
N ASP A 323 -7.55 -31.26 -7.65
CA ASP A 323 -8.87 -30.86 -8.16
C ASP A 323 -8.78 -29.97 -9.43
N GLY A 324 -7.71 -30.07 -10.20
CA GLY A 324 -7.40 -29.13 -11.29
C GLY A 324 -8.49 -29.00 -12.37
N GLU A 325 -9.18 -30.06 -12.74
CA GLU A 325 -10.27 -30.00 -13.74
C GLU A 325 -11.51 -29.29 -13.18
N LYS A 326 -11.83 -29.50 -11.91
CA LYS A 326 -12.93 -28.83 -11.22
C LYS A 326 -12.67 -27.34 -11.09
N ILE A 327 -11.46 -26.96 -10.69
CA ILE A 327 -11.02 -25.56 -10.60
C ILE A 327 -11.08 -24.89 -11.99
N LYS A 328 -10.60 -25.54 -13.04
CA LYS A 328 -10.67 -25.02 -14.41
C LYS A 328 -12.10 -24.80 -14.89
N LYS A 329 -13.03 -25.70 -14.51
CA LYS A 329 -14.45 -25.54 -14.82
C LYS A 329 -15.01 -24.31 -14.12
N LEU A 330 -14.78 -24.15 -12.80
CA LEU A 330 -15.26 -23.00 -12.03
C LEU A 330 -14.70 -21.67 -12.56
N ILE A 331 -13.43 -21.63 -12.97
CA ILE A 331 -12.85 -20.44 -13.58
C ILE A 331 -13.57 -20.10 -14.91
N ARG A 332 -13.87 -21.09 -15.75
CA ARG A 332 -14.62 -20.86 -17.00
C ARG A 332 -16.04 -20.37 -16.73
N ASP A 333 -16.76 -21.05 -15.84
CA ASP A 333 -18.12 -20.68 -15.47
C ASP A 333 -18.18 -19.26 -14.88
N PHE A 334 -17.16 -18.88 -14.10
CA PHE A 334 -17.01 -17.53 -13.56
C PHE A 334 -16.78 -16.47 -14.65
N ILE A 335 -15.93 -16.77 -15.63
CA ILE A 335 -15.66 -15.86 -16.77
C ILE A 335 -16.93 -15.68 -17.60
N ASP A 336 -17.62 -16.76 -17.90
CA ASP A 336 -18.85 -16.75 -18.70
C ASP A 336 -19.95 -15.91 -18.00
N ARG A 337 -20.14 -16.10 -16.69
CA ARG A 337 -21.08 -15.30 -15.88
C ARG A 337 -20.67 -13.83 -15.79
N ARG A 338 -19.37 -13.54 -15.69
CA ARG A 338 -18.83 -12.17 -15.63
C ARG A 338 -19.15 -11.33 -16.87
N SER A 339 -19.42 -11.95 -18.00
CA SER A 339 -19.87 -11.25 -19.20
C SER A 339 -21.29 -10.68 -19.08
N GLY A 340 -22.10 -11.22 -18.16
CA GLY A 340 -23.49 -10.79 -17.91
C GLY A 340 -23.66 -9.85 -16.71
N GLY A 341 -22.64 -9.67 -15.87
CA GLY A 341 -22.72 -8.83 -14.68
C GLY A 341 -21.43 -8.75 -13.88
N ASP A 342 -21.41 -7.90 -12.85
CA ASP A 342 -20.23 -7.73 -12.01
C ASP A 342 -20.10 -8.87 -11.00
N LEU A 343 -18.97 -9.59 -11.08
CA LEU A 343 -18.54 -10.61 -10.13
C LEU A 343 -17.15 -10.29 -9.61
N ALA A 344 -16.95 -10.38 -8.31
CA ALA A 344 -15.66 -10.14 -7.68
C ALA A 344 -14.81 -11.42 -7.62
N THR A 345 -13.49 -11.28 -7.70
CA THR A 345 -12.55 -12.43 -7.70
C THR A 345 -12.58 -13.21 -6.38
N ASP A 346 -12.92 -12.57 -5.26
CA ASP A 346 -13.10 -13.22 -3.97
C ASP A 346 -14.27 -14.22 -3.96
N GLN A 347 -15.34 -13.97 -4.72
CA GLN A 347 -16.44 -14.92 -4.90
C GLN A 347 -15.92 -16.22 -5.56
N LEU A 348 -15.07 -16.10 -6.59
CA LEU A 348 -14.43 -17.27 -7.21
C LEU A 348 -13.53 -18.00 -6.21
N LEU A 349 -12.71 -17.29 -5.44
CA LEU A 349 -11.82 -17.89 -4.43
C LEU A 349 -12.64 -18.64 -3.36
N ASN A 350 -13.74 -18.05 -2.89
CA ASN A 350 -14.64 -18.67 -1.92
C ASN A 350 -15.29 -19.95 -2.49
N ALA A 351 -15.78 -19.89 -3.73
CA ALA A 351 -16.36 -21.05 -4.39
C ALA A 351 -15.34 -22.20 -4.53
N ILE A 352 -14.13 -21.89 -5.03
CA ILE A 352 -13.07 -22.90 -5.17
C ILE A 352 -12.67 -23.46 -3.80
N TYR A 353 -12.51 -22.61 -2.79
CA TYR A 353 -12.14 -23.04 -1.44
C TYR A 353 -13.10 -24.08 -0.88
N ILE A 354 -14.42 -23.84 -0.98
CA ILE A 354 -15.45 -24.74 -0.44
C ILE A 354 -15.45 -26.09 -1.16
N VAL A 355 -15.32 -26.09 -2.49
CA VAL A 355 -15.43 -27.32 -3.28
C VAL A 355 -14.16 -28.19 -3.30
N THR A 356 -13.04 -27.62 -2.82
CA THR A 356 -11.74 -28.32 -2.77
C THR A 356 -11.33 -28.80 -1.38
N ARG A 357 -12.19 -28.64 -0.35
CA ARG A 357 -11.91 -29.12 1.01
C ARG A 357 -12.25 -30.61 1.17
N ASP A 358 -11.60 -31.25 2.15
CA ASP A 358 -11.81 -32.68 2.48
C ASP A 358 -13.24 -32.95 2.92
N LEU A 359 -13.85 -32.05 3.70
CA LEU A 359 -15.26 -32.05 4.05
C LEU A 359 -16.02 -31.20 3.04
N LYS A 360 -16.54 -31.85 1.99
CA LYS A 360 -17.29 -31.21 0.89
C LYS A 360 -18.79 -31.33 1.14
N PRO A 361 -19.61 -30.36 0.69
CA PRO A 361 -21.05 -30.54 0.55
C PRO A 361 -21.37 -31.71 -0.37
N GLU A 362 -22.56 -32.33 -0.21
CA GLU A 362 -23.06 -33.27 -1.19
C GLU A 362 -23.26 -32.59 -2.55
N ARG A 363 -23.25 -33.34 -3.66
CA ARG A 363 -23.22 -32.73 -5.01
C ARG A 363 -24.35 -31.74 -5.29
N GLU A 364 -25.54 -32.04 -4.79
CA GLU A 364 -26.73 -31.20 -5.00
C GLU A 364 -26.61 -29.87 -4.20
N ASP A 365 -26.11 -29.93 -2.97
CA ASP A 365 -25.83 -28.79 -2.13
C ASP A 365 -24.63 -27.96 -2.65
N GLU A 366 -23.63 -28.65 -3.25
CA GLU A 366 -22.46 -28.02 -3.84
C GLU A 366 -22.84 -27.11 -5.02
N ASP A 367 -23.65 -27.60 -5.95
CA ASP A 367 -24.07 -26.82 -7.13
C ASP A 367 -24.93 -25.61 -6.71
N ASN A 368 -25.87 -25.81 -5.79
CA ASN A 368 -26.67 -24.71 -5.23
C ASN A 368 -25.81 -23.66 -4.52
N LEU A 369 -24.81 -24.10 -3.73
CA LEU A 369 -23.91 -23.19 -3.00
C LEU A 369 -23.01 -22.39 -3.95
N ILE A 370 -22.50 -23.03 -5.02
CA ILE A 370 -21.73 -22.33 -6.06
C ILE A 370 -22.59 -21.25 -6.73
N GLU A 371 -23.84 -21.59 -7.02
CA GLU A 371 -24.78 -20.65 -7.65
C GLU A 371 -25.04 -19.43 -6.76
N GLU A 372 -25.23 -19.63 -5.45
CA GLU A 372 -25.37 -18.56 -4.47
C GLU A 372 -24.10 -17.71 -4.33
N LEU A 373 -22.91 -18.35 -4.27
CA LEU A 373 -21.63 -17.64 -4.14
C LEU A 373 -21.26 -16.83 -5.39
N LEU A 374 -21.74 -17.24 -6.57
CA LEU A 374 -21.48 -16.55 -7.84
C LEU A 374 -22.68 -15.70 -8.30
N LYS A 375 -23.48 -15.18 -7.37
CA LYS A 375 -24.49 -14.17 -7.66
C LYS A 375 -23.84 -12.83 -8.02
N TYR A 376 -24.47 -12.09 -8.92
CA TYR A 376 -23.99 -10.76 -9.30
C TYR A 376 -24.06 -9.78 -8.15
N LEU A 377 -23.06 -8.91 -8.05
CA LEU A 377 -23.00 -7.86 -7.01
C LEU A 377 -24.06 -6.77 -7.20
N THR A 378 -24.63 -6.68 -8.40
CA THR A 378 -25.64 -5.69 -8.80
C THR A 378 -26.87 -6.37 -9.39
N SER A 379 -27.42 -7.38 -8.70
CA SER A 379 -28.67 -8.00 -9.16
C SER A 379 -29.87 -7.06 -8.94
N GLU A 380 -30.83 -7.05 -9.89
CA GLU A 380 -32.07 -6.25 -9.75
C GLU A 380 -32.94 -6.73 -8.57
N GLU A 381 -32.70 -7.93 -8.04
CA GLU A 381 -33.42 -8.52 -6.90
C GLU A 381 -33.00 -7.92 -5.54
N ASP A 382 -31.84 -7.25 -5.46
CA ASP A 382 -31.29 -6.65 -4.24
C ASP A 382 -31.55 -5.11 -4.16
N ARG A 383 -32.39 -4.57 -5.08
CA ARG A 383 -32.79 -3.14 -5.08
C ARG A 383 -34.18 -2.92 -4.49
#